data_4f8fb81acf4640bf0aa9c0005c8c77de
#
_entry.id   4f8fb81acf4640bf0aa9c0005c8c77de
#
_cell.length_a   1.000
_cell.length_b   1.000
_cell.length_c   1.000
_cell.angle_alpha   90.00
_cell.angle_beta   90.00
_cell.angle_gamma   90.00
#
_symmetry.space_group_name_H-M   'P 1'
#
loop_
_entity.id
_entity.type
_entity.pdbx_description
1 polymer ?
#
loop_
_entity_poly.entity_id
_entity_poly.type
_entity_poly.pdbx_seq_one_letter_code
_entity_poly.pdbx_strand_id
1 'polypeptide(L)'
;RSPPLYSSAASDVYKRQEMFYLKYMEKTDDNQEIQNLKKTIEYAQTYLQTKKQINYELVNEMHKIILDSVRGSQRTPGKIRTTQNWIGPRGCTIEGATFIPPVPEEVYGLLINLYDYMNDAFTDPLLVNVALSHMQFETIHAYKDGNGRLGRALIPVQMAMMDESTPILYMSEILELYKPSYQRYLMECRRGNVAGYIKFFLQCVIDQCNSYTNKLERIKVIYKEDMETIKQIKGNSIYRIMPVIMKQIVFNKKEIQDLSGVSVNVVSRIIDQLVDLHVIVPDSTVSKKGYRYQRIYEVFVGTNEF
;
A
#
# COMPACT_ATOMS: atom_id res chain seq x y z
N ARG A 1 -12.52 -19.84 -22.79
CA ARG A 1 -13.42 -19.57 -21.63
C ARG A 1 -12.69 -18.58 -20.75
N SER A 2 -13.20 -17.34 -20.65
CA SER A 2 -12.66 -16.30 -19.76
C SER A 2 -12.94 -16.73 -18.31
N PRO A 3 -11.99 -16.56 -17.36
CA PRO A 3 -12.28 -16.79 -15.96
C PRO A 3 -13.32 -15.76 -15.47
N PRO A 4 -14.20 -16.13 -14.54
CA PRO A 4 -15.21 -15.21 -14.03
C PRO A 4 -14.55 -14.02 -13.34
N LEU A 5 -15.15 -12.84 -13.52
CA LEU A 5 -14.86 -11.62 -12.77
C LEU A 5 -15.16 -11.89 -11.29
N TYR A 6 -14.18 -12.32 -10.51
CA TYR A 6 -14.30 -12.29 -9.06
C TYR A 6 -14.51 -10.84 -8.62
N SER A 7 -15.46 -10.60 -7.75
CA SER A 7 -15.77 -9.28 -7.25
C SER A 7 -14.48 -8.66 -6.67
N SER A 8 -14.20 -7.41 -7.04
CA SER A 8 -13.01 -6.67 -6.60
C SER A 8 -12.84 -6.68 -5.08
N ALA A 9 -13.93 -6.63 -4.32
CA ALA A 9 -13.94 -6.69 -2.87
C ALA A 9 -13.37 -8.00 -2.29
N ALA A 10 -13.65 -9.15 -2.88
CA ALA A 10 -13.12 -10.44 -2.42
C ALA A 10 -11.61 -10.54 -2.68
N SER A 11 -11.10 -9.99 -3.80
CA SER A 11 -9.68 -9.96 -4.11
C SER A 11 -8.90 -9.05 -3.16
N ASP A 12 -9.50 -7.94 -2.69
CA ASP A 12 -8.85 -7.00 -1.79
C ASP A 12 -8.75 -7.53 -0.35
N VAL A 13 -9.80 -8.23 0.12
CA VAL A 13 -9.76 -8.93 1.42
C VAL A 13 -8.68 -10.02 1.41
N TYR A 14 -8.57 -10.78 0.32
CA TYR A 14 -7.55 -11.80 0.15
C TYR A 14 -6.14 -11.20 0.15
N LYS A 15 -5.90 -10.11 -0.58
CA LYS A 15 -4.61 -9.40 -0.60
C LYS A 15 -4.20 -8.83 0.76
N ARG A 16 -5.16 -8.37 1.57
CA ARG A 16 -4.88 -7.92 2.95
C ARG A 16 -4.47 -9.09 3.86
N GLN A 17 -5.11 -10.24 3.71
CA GLN A 17 -4.72 -11.45 4.44
C GLN A 17 -3.30 -11.86 4.08
N GLU A 18 -2.97 -11.92 2.81
CA GLU A 18 -1.63 -12.28 2.30
C GLU A 18 -0.53 -11.39 2.88
N MET A 19 -0.79 -10.09 3.09
CA MET A 19 0.19 -9.15 3.63
C MET A 19 0.79 -9.59 4.98
N PHE A 20 0.01 -10.21 5.86
CA PHE A 20 0.50 -10.71 7.15
C PHE A 20 1.33 -11.99 7.02
N TYR A 21 1.11 -12.75 5.95
CA TYR A 21 1.77 -14.04 5.72
C TYR A 21 2.92 -13.95 4.71
N LEU A 22 3.22 -12.78 4.14
CA LEU A 22 4.24 -12.60 3.08
C LEU A 22 5.58 -13.26 3.38
N LYS A 23 6.00 -13.26 4.65
CA LYS A 23 7.27 -13.86 5.09
C LYS A 23 7.23 -15.40 5.19
N TYR A 24 6.04 -16.01 5.10
CA TYR A 24 5.82 -17.45 5.25
C TYR A 24 5.29 -18.11 3.98
N MET A 25 4.79 -17.34 3.02
CA MET A 25 4.18 -17.87 1.80
C MET A 25 5.23 -18.05 0.70
N GLU A 26 4.98 -18.99 -0.20
CA GLU A 26 5.73 -19.11 -1.44
C GLU A 26 5.57 -17.84 -2.28
N LYS A 27 6.57 -17.54 -3.13
CA LYS A 27 6.54 -16.40 -4.02
C LYS A 27 5.42 -16.55 -5.04
N THR A 28 4.35 -15.78 -4.85
CA THR A 28 3.30 -15.54 -5.85
C THR A 28 3.47 -14.15 -6.43
N ASP A 29 2.91 -13.88 -7.61
CA ASP A 29 2.97 -12.54 -8.22
C ASP A 29 2.36 -11.48 -7.28
N ASP A 30 1.24 -11.77 -6.61
CA ASP A 30 0.58 -10.84 -5.69
C ASP A 30 1.44 -10.54 -4.45
N ASN A 31 2.08 -11.55 -3.86
CA ASN A 31 3.00 -11.39 -2.73
C ASN A 31 4.23 -10.58 -3.12
N GLN A 32 4.75 -10.80 -4.33
CA GLN A 32 5.88 -10.06 -4.85
C GLN A 32 5.50 -8.59 -5.13
N GLU A 33 4.29 -8.31 -5.64
CA GLU A 33 3.79 -6.93 -5.83
C GLU A 33 3.75 -6.15 -4.52
N ILE A 34 3.30 -6.76 -3.41
CA ILE A 34 3.26 -6.12 -2.08
C ILE A 34 4.67 -5.86 -1.54
N GLN A 35 5.57 -6.84 -1.67
CA GLN A 35 6.97 -6.68 -1.28
C GLN A 35 7.66 -5.57 -2.09
N ASN A 36 7.37 -5.49 -3.38
CA ASN A 36 7.91 -4.46 -4.25
C ASN A 36 7.40 -3.07 -3.86
N LEU A 37 6.12 -2.94 -3.54
CA LEU A 37 5.57 -1.66 -3.05
C LEU A 37 6.30 -1.21 -1.78
N LYS A 38 6.50 -2.12 -0.81
CA LYS A 38 7.24 -1.82 0.41
C LYS A 38 8.66 -1.34 0.10
N LYS A 39 9.42 -2.09 -0.71
CA LYS A 39 10.77 -1.72 -1.13
C LYS A 39 10.81 -0.39 -1.87
N THR A 40 9.81 -0.13 -2.71
CA THR A 40 9.69 1.13 -3.47
C THR A 40 9.55 2.33 -2.52
N ILE A 41 8.71 2.21 -1.49
CA ILE A 41 8.53 3.27 -0.48
C ILE A 41 9.79 3.46 0.37
N GLU A 42 10.41 2.37 0.84
CA GLU A 42 11.66 2.42 1.61
C GLU A 42 12.80 3.06 0.80
N TYR A 43 12.92 2.73 -0.47
CA TYR A 43 13.89 3.37 -1.38
C TYR A 43 13.60 4.86 -1.52
N ALA A 44 12.36 5.24 -1.79
CA ALA A 44 11.98 6.64 -1.96
C ALA A 44 12.24 7.47 -0.69
N GLN A 45 11.93 6.92 0.50
CA GLN A 45 12.24 7.58 1.78
C GLN A 45 13.74 7.84 1.93
N THR A 46 14.57 6.82 1.68
CA THR A 46 16.04 6.94 1.77
C THR A 46 16.59 7.96 0.79
N TYR A 47 16.08 7.96 -0.45
CA TYR A 47 16.47 8.91 -1.48
C TYR A 47 16.13 10.36 -1.08
N LEU A 48 14.89 10.58 -0.60
CA LEU A 48 14.39 11.90 -0.23
C LEU A 48 15.08 12.48 1.01
N GLN A 49 15.57 11.64 1.94
CA GLN A 49 16.42 12.12 3.06
C GLN A 49 17.67 12.83 2.58
N THR A 50 18.22 12.43 1.43
CA THR A 50 19.45 12.97 0.87
C THR A 50 19.19 14.07 -0.17
N LYS A 51 18.29 13.80 -1.11
CA LYS A 51 18.07 14.67 -2.30
C LYS A 51 16.94 15.68 -2.12
N LYS A 52 16.02 15.45 -1.19
CA LYS A 52 14.89 16.33 -0.84
C LYS A 52 14.03 16.79 -2.03
N GLN A 53 13.99 16.00 -3.09
CA GLN A 53 13.19 16.32 -4.29
C GLN A 53 12.76 15.07 -5.02
N ILE A 54 11.55 15.09 -5.59
CA ILE A 54 11.06 14.10 -6.54
C ILE A 54 11.60 14.50 -7.92
N ASN A 55 12.23 13.56 -8.60
CA ASN A 55 12.83 13.80 -9.92
C ASN A 55 12.79 12.54 -10.80
N TYR A 56 13.26 12.70 -12.02
CA TYR A 56 13.26 11.65 -13.03
C TYR A 56 14.02 10.39 -12.59
N GLU A 57 15.15 10.55 -11.90
CA GLU A 57 15.96 9.43 -11.40
C GLU A 57 15.21 8.61 -10.35
N LEU A 58 14.64 9.28 -9.34
CA LEU A 58 13.85 8.65 -8.28
C LEU A 58 12.68 7.86 -8.87
N VAL A 59 11.87 8.50 -9.71
CA VAL A 59 10.63 7.90 -10.22
C VAL A 59 10.91 6.72 -11.14
N ASN A 60 11.96 6.76 -11.95
CA ASN A 60 12.37 5.63 -12.78
C ASN A 60 12.88 4.44 -11.94
N GLU A 61 13.64 4.68 -10.87
CA GLU A 61 14.09 3.59 -10.01
C GLU A 61 12.91 3.00 -9.20
N MET A 62 11.99 3.85 -8.71
CA MET A 62 10.73 3.38 -8.12
C MET A 62 9.95 2.48 -9.09
N HIS A 63 9.85 2.87 -10.37
CA HIS A 63 9.18 2.07 -11.40
C HIS A 63 9.86 0.72 -11.63
N LYS A 64 11.18 0.69 -11.62
CA LYS A 64 11.96 -0.53 -11.78
C LYS A 64 11.75 -1.48 -10.61
N ILE A 65 11.76 -0.97 -9.37
CA ILE A 65 11.54 -1.77 -8.16
C ILE A 65 10.10 -2.31 -8.11
N ILE A 66 9.09 -1.49 -8.44
CA ILE A 66 7.68 -1.90 -8.34
C ILE A 66 7.30 -2.99 -9.35
N LEU A 67 8.04 -3.13 -10.44
CA LEU A 67 7.85 -4.15 -11.47
C LEU A 67 8.80 -5.34 -11.34
N ASP A 68 9.64 -5.39 -10.31
CA ASP A 68 10.61 -6.48 -10.18
C ASP A 68 9.92 -7.85 -10.04
N SER A 69 10.20 -8.74 -11.01
CA SER A 69 9.73 -10.14 -11.00
C SER A 69 8.20 -10.33 -10.94
N VAL A 70 7.42 -9.32 -11.36
CA VAL A 70 5.95 -9.37 -11.42
C VAL A 70 5.43 -9.04 -12.81
N ARG A 71 4.10 -9.02 -12.97
CA ARG A 71 3.46 -8.59 -14.23
C ARG A 71 4.01 -7.23 -14.66
N GLY A 72 4.48 -7.14 -15.89
CA GLY A 72 5.10 -5.95 -16.48
C GLY A 72 6.63 -5.93 -16.40
N SER A 73 7.28 -6.88 -15.74
CA SER A 73 8.75 -6.96 -15.64
C SER A 73 9.45 -7.02 -17.01
N GLN A 74 8.77 -7.52 -18.06
CA GLN A 74 9.27 -7.52 -19.44
C GLN A 74 8.93 -6.24 -20.22
N ARG A 75 8.30 -5.25 -19.59
CA ARG A 75 7.83 -3.99 -20.21
C ARG A 75 8.78 -2.82 -19.94
N THR A 76 10.10 -3.05 -20.06
CA THR A 76 11.15 -2.02 -19.89
C THR A 76 11.07 -1.27 -18.54
N PRO A 77 11.19 -1.96 -17.37
CA PRO A 77 11.15 -1.29 -16.07
C PRO A 77 12.17 -0.16 -15.95
N GLY A 78 11.78 0.97 -15.38
CA GLY A 78 12.63 2.14 -15.20
C GLY A 78 12.87 2.98 -16.46
N LYS A 79 12.22 2.65 -17.58
CA LYS A 79 12.38 3.40 -18.85
C LYS A 79 11.05 3.92 -19.34
N ILE A 80 10.97 5.21 -19.63
CA ILE A 80 9.80 5.80 -20.30
C ILE A 80 9.58 5.18 -21.68
N ARG A 81 8.34 5.18 -22.12
CA ARG A 81 7.94 4.61 -23.40
C ARG A 81 8.48 5.42 -24.58
N THR A 82 8.85 4.74 -25.63
CA THR A 82 9.25 5.28 -26.92
C THR A 82 8.23 5.01 -28.02
N THR A 83 7.12 4.38 -27.68
CA THR A 83 6.01 4.06 -28.59
C THR A 83 4.70 4.51 -27.96
N GLN A 84 3.71 4.80 -28.80
CA GLN A 84 2.37 5.15 -28.35
C GLN A 84 1.75 3.99 -27.58
N ASN A 85 1.15 4.31 -26.44
CA ASN A 85 0.28 3.42 -25.66
C ASN A 85 -1.13 4.02 -25.56
N TRP A 86 -2.07 3.22 -25.04
CA TRP A 86 -3.45 3.66 -24.84
C TRP A 86 -4.04 2.95 -23.61
N ILE A 87 -5.10 3.54 -23.07
CA ILE A 87 -5.88 2.99 -21.97
C ILE A 87 -7.26 2.62 -22.52
N GLY A 88 -7.71 1.39 -22.22
CA GLY A 88 -9.01 0.91 -22.66
C GLY A 88 -9.30 -0.50 -22.20
N PRO A 89 -10.41 -1.11 -22.65
CA PRO A 89 -10.73 -2.50 -22.36
C PRO A 89 -9.58 -3.45 -22.73
N ARG A 90 -9.46 -4.55 -22.00
CA ARG A 90 -8.40 -5.53 -22.24
C ARG A 90 -8.45 -6.05 -23.68
N GLY A 91 -7.33 -5.93 -24.41
CA GLY A 91 -7.20 -6.39 -25.79
C GLY A 91 -7.76 -5.44 -26.85
N CYS A 92 -8.20 -4.23 -26.48
CA CYS A 92 -8.61 -3.23 -27.48
C CYS A 92 -7.41 -2.72 -28.28
N THR A 93 -7.67 -2.31 -29.51
CA THR A 93 -6.74 -1.53 -30.33
C THR A 93 -6.79 -0.05 -29.95
N ILE A 94 -5.95 0.78 -30.56
CA ILE A 94 -5.93 2.22 -30.30
C ILE A 94 -7.26 2.90 -30.70
N GLU A 95 -7.95 2.38 -31.72
CA GLU A 95 -9.27 2.88 -32.17
C GLU A 95 -10.36 2.63 -31.11
N GLY A 96 -10.23 1.57 -30.32
CA GLY A 96 -11.12 1.25 -29.21
C GLY A 96 -10.67 1.79 -27.86
N ALA A 97 -9.67 2.67 -27.83
CA ALA A 97 -9.13 3.23 -26.60
C ALA A 97 -10.13 4.17 -25.91
N THR A 98 -10.19 4.07 -24.58
CA THR A 98 -10.91 5.05 -23.74
C THR A 98 -10.13 6.36 -23.62
N PHE A 99 -8.80 6.27 -23.62
CA PHE A 99 -7.90 7.43 -23.55
C PHE A 99 -6.58 7.13 -24.27
N ILE A 100 -6.11 8.10 -25.04
CA ILE A 100 -4.79 8.07 -25.70
C ILE A 100 -3.91 9.12 -25.00
N PRO A 101 -2.87 8.68 -24.28
CA PRO A 101 -1.91 9.58 -23.65
C PRO A 101 -1.10 10.41 -24.65
N PRO A 102 -0.35 11.45 -24.20
CA PRO A 102 0.52 12.26 -25.06
C PRO A 102 1.47 11.42 -25.93
N VAL A 103 1.93 11.96 -27.02
CA VAL A 103 2.91 11.29 -27.89
C VAL A 103 4.24 11.06 -27.16
N PRO A 104 5.00 9.99 -27.51
CA PRO A 104 6.22 9.62 -26.77
C PRO A 104 7.25 10.74 -26.66
N GLU A 105 7.37 11.58 -27.67
CA GLU A 105 8.32 12.69 -27.79
C GLU A 105 8.11 13.76 -26.70
N GLU A 106 6.86 13.94 -26.25
CA GLU A 106 6.49 14.93 -25.23
C GLU A 106 6.64 14.40 -23.80
N VAL A 107 6.68 13.07 -23.61
CA VAL A 107 6.62 12.44 -22.26
C VAL A 107 7.70 12.95 -21.33
N TYR A 108 8.93 13.06 -21.80
CA TYR A 108 10.04 13.52 -20.95
C TYR A 108 9.82 14.95 -20.43
N GLY A 109 9.47 15.88 -21.33
CA GLY A 109 9.21 17.29 -20.99
C GLY A 109 8.03 17.43 -20.02
N LEU A 110 6.95 16.67 -20.25
CA LEU A 110 5.78 16.65 -19.38
C LEU A 110 6.10 16.10 -17.97
N LEU A 111 6.98 15.08 -17.88
CA LEU A 111 7.41 14.54 -16.58
C LEU A 111 8.27 15.56 -15.82
N ILE A 112 9.20 16.27 -16.48
CA ILE A 112 10.01 17.29 -15.80
C ILE A 112 9.10 18.38 -15.23
N ASN A 113 8.17 18.91 -16.04
CA ASN A 113 7.20 19.90 -15.57
C ASN A 113 6.35 19.38 -14.39
N LEU A 114 5.92 18.12 -14.47
CA LEU A 114 5.19 17.50 -13.36
C LEU A 114 6.05 17.41 -12.09
N TYR A 115 7.31 17.02 -12.18
CA TYR A 115 8.18 16.93 -11.00
C TYR A 115 8.47 18.31 -10.40
N ASP A 116 8.63 19.35 -11.20
CA ASP A 116 8.75 20.72 -10.72
C ASP A 116 7.48 21.12 -9.91
N TYR A 117 6.30 20.81 -10.43
CA TYR A 117 5.04 21.05 -9.71
C TYR A 117 4.91 20.19 -8.42
N MET A 118 5.31 18.91 -8.46
CA MET A 118 5.30 18.04 -7.28
C MET A 118 6.21 18.55 -6.14
N ASN A 119 7.28 19.25 -6.49
CA ASN A 119 8.23 19.81 -5.52
C ASN A 119 7.83 21.23 -5.06
N ASP A 120 6.82 21.85 -5.67
CA ASP A 120 6.35 23.19 -5.31
C ASP A 120 5.38 23.11 -4.11
N ALA A 121 5.85 23.54 -2.96
CA ALA A 121 5.07 23.57 -1.72
C ALA A 121 4.17 24.82 -1.58
N PHE A 122 4.22 25.78 -2.51
CA PHE A 122 3.67 27.11 -2.32
C PHE A 122 2.49 27.45 -3.23
N THR A 123 2.42 26.87 -4.43
CA THR A 123 1.39 27.21 -5.43
C THR A 123 0.01 26.73 -5.00
N ASP A 124 -0.12 25.53 -4.51
CA ASP A 124 -1.39 24.91 -4.10
C ASP A 124 -1.32 24.30 -2.69
N PRO A 125 -2.45 24.21 -1.98
CA PRO A 125 -2.52 23.41 -0.75
C PRO A 125 -2.06 21.97 -0.99
N LEU A 126 -1.31 21.39 -0.05
CA LEU A 126 -0.67 20.06 -0.18
C LEU A 126 -1.56 18.99 -0.83
N LEU A 127 -2.78 18.79 -0.33
CA LEU A 127 -3.66 17.73 -0.84
C LEU A 127 -4.20 18.05 -2.24
N VAL A 128 -4.29 19.33 -2.63
CA VAL A 128 -4.65 19.76 -3.99
C VAL A 128 -3.48 19.49 -4.93
N ASN A 129 -2.27 19.86 -4.53
CA ASN A 129 -1.05 19.58 -5.29
C ASN A 129 -0.90 18.06 -5.53
N VAL A 130 -1.05 17.24 -4.50
CA VAL A 130 -0.99 15.76 -4.60
C VAL A 130 -2.08 15.22 -5.53
N ALA A 131 -3.31 15.73 -5.43
CA ALA A 131 -4.41 15.30 -6.31
C ALA A 131 -4.11 15.60 -7.79
N LEU A 132 -3.68 16.81 -8.08
CA LEU A 132 -3.36 17.25 -9.45
C LEU A 132 -2.12 16.52 -9.99
N SER A 133 -1.10 16.33 -9.17
CA SER A 133 0.10 15.56 -9.51
C SER A 133 -0.25 14.12 -9.88
N HIS A 134 -1.09 13.46 -9.07
CA HIS A 134 -1.54 12.10 -9.34
C HIS A 134 -2.33 12.02 -10.66
N MET A 135 -3.29 12.93 -10.86
CA MET A 135 -4.07 13.00 -12.11
C MET A 135 -3.18 13.21 -13.32
N GLN A 136 -2.22 14.13 -13.23
CA GLN A 136 -1.32 14.45 -14.34
C GLN A 136 -0.38 13.28 -14.63
N PHE A 137 0.14 12.60 -13.60
CA PHE A 137 0.95 11.39 -13.78
C PHE A 137 0.18 10.28 -14.52
N GLU A 138 -1.07 10.02 -14.12
CA GLU A 138 -1.96 9.05 -14.79
C GLU A 138 -2.33 9.49 -16.22
N THR A 139 -2.30 10.79 -16.51
CA THR A 139 -2.59 11.35 -17.85
C THR A 139 -1.38 11.23 -18.77
N ILE A 140 -0.18 11.54 -18.30
CA ILE A 140 1.06 11.37 -19.05
C ILE A 140 1.28 9.90 -19.42
N HIS A 141 0.97 9.00 -18.52
CA HIS A 141 1.06 7.55 -18.70
C HIS A 141 2.39 7.11 -19.30
N ALA A 142 3.46 7.49 -18.62
CA ALA A 142 4.82 7.54 -19.16
C ALA A 142 5.45 6.18 -19.46
N TYR A 143 4.95 5.08 -18.89
CA TYR A 143 5.55 3.76 -18.98
C TYR A 143 4.66 2.78 -19.75
N LYS A 144 5.26 1.69 -20.26
CA LYS A 144 4.51 0.64 -20.99
C LYS A 144 3.58 -0.19 -20.11
N ASP A 145 3.88 -0.30 -18.81
CA ASP A 145 3.06 -0.96 -17.77
C ASP A 145 3.41 -0.32 -16.41
N GLY A 146 2.61 -0.57 -15.37
CA GLY A 146 2.91 -0.16 -14.00
C GLY A 146 2.60 1.30 -13.64
N ASN A 147 2.07 2.12 -14.57
CA ASN A 147 1.77 3.54 -14.29
C ASN A 147 0.86 3.69 -13.07
N GLY A 148 -0.27 2.98 -13.01
CA GLY A 148 -1.20 3.08 -11.88
C GLY A 148 -0.61 2.61 -10.55
N ARG A 149 0.23 1.56 -10.53
CA ARG A 149 0.93 1.12 -9.30
C ARG A 149 1.90 2.19 -8.82
N LEU A 150 2.69 2.74 -9.73
CA LEU A 150 3.65 3.80 -9.44
C LEU A 150 2.96 5.11 -9.06
N GLY A 151 1.93 5.53 -9.79
CA GLY A 151 1.16 6.74 -9.49
C GLY A 151 0.56 6.71 -8.08
N ARG A 152 -0.01 5.57 -7.66
CA ARG A 152 -0.50 5.40 -6.29
C ARG A 152 0.63 5.36 -5.24
N ALA A 153 1.81 4.83 -5.58
CA ALA A 153 2.98 4.85 -4.70
C ALA A 153 3.57 6.26 -4.53
N LEU A 154 3.46 7.11 -5.54
CA LEU A 154 3.91 8.51 -5.48
C LEU A 154 3.08 9.37 -4.52
N ILE A 155 1.81 9.05 -4.28
CA ILE A 155 0.94 9.82 -3.36
C ILE A 155 1.56 9.92 -1.95
N PRO A 156 1.78 8.81 -1.22
CA PRO A 156 2.38 8.88 0.11
C PRO A 156 3.81 9.42 0.10
N VAL A 157 4.57 9.18 -0.96
CA VAL A 157 5.94 9.68 -1.10
C VAL A 157 5.98 11.21 -1.22
N GLN A 158 5.11 11.78 -2.06
CA GLN A 158 4.99 13.23 -2.24
C GLN A 158 4.51 13.91 -0.95
N MET A 159 3.49 13.36 -0.29
CA MET A 159 3.00 13.88 0.98
C MET A 159 4.09 13.90 2.06
N ALA A 160 4.82 12.79 2.20
CA ALA A 160 5.90 12.69 3.18
C ALA A 160 7.05 13.65 2.91
N MET A 161 7.36 13.90 1.63
CA MET A 161 8.40 14.87 1.25
C MET A 161 8.01 16.30 1.63
N MET A 162 6.77 16.72 1.34
CA MET A 162 6.30 18.08 1.57
C MET A 162 6.04 18.38 3.06
N ASP A 163 5.69 17.37 3.85
CA ASP A 163 5.39 17.47 5.29
C ASP A 163 6.55 16.95 6.17
N GLU A 164 7.68 16.60 5.58
CA GLU A 164 8.85 15.99 6.24
C GLU A 164 8.47 14.81 7.17
N SER A 165 7.44 14.08 6.81
CA SER A 165 6.85 13.00 7.60
C SER A 165 7.16 11.61 7.03
N THR A 166 6.62 10.57 7.66
CA THR A 166 6.68 9.20 7.13
C THR A 166 5.53 8.97 6.14
N PRO A 167 5.75 8.28 5.01
CA PRO A 167 4.68 7.91 4.07
C PRO A 167 3.64 7.01 4.74
N ILE A 168 2.47 7.55 5.07
CA ILE A 168 1.41 6.82 5.78
C ILE A 168 0.08 6.75 5.04
N LEU A 169 -0.19 7.70 4.13
CA LEU A 169 -1.47 7.76 3.42
C LEU A 169 -1.43 6.93 2.13
N TYR A 170 -1.74 5.65 2.24
CA TYR A 170 -1.85 4.75 1.09
C TYR A 170 -3.29 4.77 0.55
N MET A 171 -3.45 5.27 -0.67
CA MET A 171 -4.76 5.46 -1.32
C MET A 171 -5.23 4.26 -2.16
N SER A 172 -4.41 3.20 -2.27
CA SER A 172 -4.75 2.08 -3.17
C SER A 172 -6.05 1.39 -2.80
N GLU A 173 -6.33 1.21 -1.49
CA GLU A 173 -7.54 0.56 -0.99
C GLU A 173 -8.80 1.33 -1.38
N ILE A 174 -8.84 2.63 -1.08
CA ILE A 174 -10.00 3.47 -1.33
C ILE A 174 -10.23 3.75 -2.82
N LEU A 175 -9.15 3.93 -3.59
CA LEU A 175 -9.25 4.14 -5.04
C LEU A 175 -9.69 2.87 -5.79
N GLU A 176 -9.36 1.67 -5.29
CA GLU A 176 -9.88 0.42 -5.84
C GLU A 176 -11.35 0.24 -5.45
N LEU A 177 -11.74 0.56 -4.21
CA LEU A 177 -13.13 0.54 -3.76
C LEU A 177 -14.02 1.43 -4.65
N TYR A 178 -13.56 2.64 -4.96
CA TYR A 178 -14.27 3.60 -5.80
C TYR A 178 -13.82 3.58 -7.27
N LYS A 179 -13.25 2.49 -7.74
CA LYS A 179 -12.62 2.39 -9.07
C LYS A 179 -13.46 2.93 -10.24
N PRO A 180 -14.76 2.62 -10.38
CA PRO A 180 -15.57 3.18 -11.45
C PRO A 180 -15.66 4.71 -11.38
N SER A 181 -15.86 5.27 -10.19
CA SER A 181 -15.91 6.71 -9.95
C SER A 181 -14.54 7.35 -10.18
N TYR A 182 -13.47 6.73 -9.70
CA TYR A 182 -12.10 7.18 -9.92
C TYR A 182 -11.77 7.30 -11.42
N GLN A 183 -12.06 6.27 -12.21
CA GLN A 183 -11.83 6.30 -13.66
C GLN A 183 -12.67 7.37 -14.35
N ARG A 184 -13.92 7.53 -13.94
CA ARG A 184 -14.81 8.58 -14.47
C ARG A 184 -14.26 9.98 -14.18
N TYR A 185 -13.91 10.28 -12.92
CA TYR A 185 -13.39 11.60 -12.54
C TYR A 185 -12.03 11.93 -13.16
N LEU A 186 -11.14 10.95 -13.37
CA LEU A 186 -9.93 11.13 -14.17
C LEU A 186 -10.27 11.58 -15.59
N MET A 187 -11.26 10.95 -16.24
CA MET A 187 -11.68 11.32 -17.60
C MET A 187 -12.35 12.69 -17.65
N GLU A 188 -13.19 13.02 -16.67
CA GLU A 188 -13.82 14.34 -16.55
C GLU A 188 -12.78 15.44 -16.35
N CYS A 189 -11.77 15.19 -15.50
CA CYS A 189 -10.67 16.13 -15.28
C CYS A 189 -9.89 16.43 -16.56
N ARG A 190 -9.58 15.40 -17.37
CA ARG A 190 -8.95 15.54 -18.69
C ARG A 190 -9.80 16.36 -19.68
N ARG A 191 -11.11 16.49 -19.44
CA ARG A 191 -12.06 17.31 -20.23
C ARG A 191 -12.31 18.70 -19.60
N GLY A 192 -11.58 19.07 -18.55
CA GLY A 192 -11.67 20.38 -17.90
C GLY A 192 -12.44 20.41 -16.58
N ASN A 193 -13.10 19.32 -16.13
CA ASN A 193 -13.75 19.29 -14.82
C ASN A 193 -12.73 18.99 -13.68
N VAL A 194 -11.77 19.89 -13.50
CA VAL A 194 -10.69 19.75 -12.49
C VAL A 194 -11.26 19.78 -11.08
N ALA A 195 -12.21 20.70 -10.82
CA ALA A 195 -12.82 20.85 -9.48
C ALA A 195 -13.59 19.59 -9.05
N GLY A 196 -14.26 18.90 -9.98
CA GLY A 196 -14.94 17.62 -9.71
C GLY A 196 -13.98 16.54 -9.28
N TYR A 197 -12.84 16.42 -9.96
CA TYR A 197 -11.80 15.46 -9.60
C TYR A 197 -11.16 15.76 -8.26
N ILE A 198 -10.81 17.04 -7.98
CA ILE A 198 -10.24 17.43 -6.68
C ILE A 198 -11.19 17.07 -5.55
N LYS A 199 -12.48 17.41 -5.65
CA LYS A 199 -13.49 17.07 -4.65
C LYS A 199 -13.58 15.56 -4.42
N PHE A 200 -13.59 14.76 -5.48
CA PHE A 200 -13.59 13.31 -5.39
C PHE A 200 -12.33 12.79 -4.68
N PHE A 201 -11.14 13.27 -5.06
CA PHE A 201 -9.88 12.84 -4.46
C PHE A 201 -9.82 13.18 -2.97
N LEU A 202 -10.21 14.40 -2.58
CA LEU A 202 -10.26 14.82 -1.18
C LEU A 202 -11.27 13.99 -0.37
N GLN A 203 -12.43 13.63 -0.97
CA GLN A 203 -13.35 12.70 -0.31
C GLN A 203 -12.72 11.31 -0.08
N CYS A 204 -11.99 10.79 -1.06
CA CYS A 204 -11.24 9.54 -0.89
C CYS A 204 -10.20 9.65 0.24
N VAL A 205 -9.53 10.79 0.39
CA VAL A 205 -8.59 11.03 1.51
C VAL A 205 -9.33 11.00 2.85
N ILE A 206 -10.49 11.68 2.95
CA ILE A 206 -11.31 11.69 4.16
C ILE A 206 -11.74 10.27 4.53
N ASP A 207 -12.26 9.51 3.57
CA ASP A 207 -12.75 8.15 3.78
C ASP A 207 -11.61 7.21 4.21
N GLN A 208 -10.43 7.35 3.60
CA GLN A 208 -9.24 6.58 3.99
C GLN A 208 -8.76 6.92 5.41
N CYS A 209 -8.74 8.20 5.78
CA CYS A 209 -8.39 8.64 7.13
C CYS A 209 -9.40 8.14 8.17
N ASN A 210 -10.69 8.19 7.87
CA ASN A 210 -11.73 7.64 8.75
C ASN A 210 -11.56 6.13 8.94
N SER A 211 -11.28 5.39 7.86
CA SER A 211 -10.98 3.95 7.94
C SER A 211 -9.77 3.66 8.85
N TYR A 212 -8.69 4.44 8.72
CA TYR A 212 -7.53 4.29 9.60
C TYR A 212 -7.85 4.61 11.05
N THR A 213 -8.56 5.70 11.31
CA THR A 213 -8.96 6.12 12.66
C THR A 213 -9.82 5.05 13.33
N ASN A 214 -10.83 4.54 12.64
CA ASN A 214 -11.69 3.47 13.15
C ASN A 214 -10.89 2.19 13.47
N LYS A 215 -9.97 1.79 12.58
CA LYS A 215 -9.09 0.63 12.83
C LYS A 215 -8.20 0.86 14.06
N LEU A 216 -7.60 2.04 14.19
CA LEU A 216 -6.73 2.38 15.33
C LEU A 216 -7.49 2.39 16.67
N GLU A 217 -8.70 2.95 16.72
CA GLU A 217 -9.52 2.94 17.94
C GLU A 217 -9.93 1.51 18.31
N ARG A 218 -10.32 0.66 17.36
CA ARG A 218 -10.60 -0.76 17.62
C ARG A 218 -9.36 -1.49 18.16
N ILE A 219 -8.20 -1.29 17.55
CA ILE A 219 -6.92 -1.86 18.00
C ILE A 219 -6.61 -1.44 19.43
N LYS A 220 -6.78 -0.16 19.75
CA LYS A 220 -6.54 0.41 21.08
C LYS A 220 -7.44 -0.22 22.15
N VAL A 221 -8.73 -0.42 21.85
CA VAL A 221 -9.67 -1.10 22.75
C VAL A 221 -9.25 -2.53 22.99
N ILE A 222 -9.02 -3.29 21.90
CA ILE A 222 -8.58 -4.71 21.99
C ILE A 222 -7.30 -4.84 22.79
N TYR A 223 -6.31 -4.01 22.49
CA TYR A 223 -5.02 -4.05 23.18
C TYR A 223 -5.16 -3.74 24.69
N LYS A 224 -6.01 -2.78 25.05
CA LYS A 224 -6.29 -2.46 26.47
C LYS A 224 -6.94 -3.63 27.21
N GLU A 225 -7.95 -4.26 26.62
CA GLU A 225 -8.63 -5.43 27.19
C GLU A 225 -7.68 -6.61 27.36
N ASP A 226 -6.86 -6.90 26.36
CA ASP A 226 -5.92 -8.01 26.41
C ASP A 226 -4.78 -7.72 27.38
N MET A 227 -4.36 -6.45 27.54
CA MET A 227 -3.39 -6.06 28.57
C MET A 227 -3.93 -6.25 30.01
N GLU A 228 -5.24 -6.10 30.24
CA GLU A 228 -5.86 -6.48 31.53
C GLU A 228 -5.87 -8.01 31.70
N THR A 229 -6.23 -8.74 30.66
CA THR A 229 -6.28 -10.21 30.65
C THR A 229 -4.92 -10.82 30.99
N ILE A 230 -3.83 -10.30 30.43
CA ILE A 230 -2.49 -10.84 30.64
C ILE A 230 -1.89 -10.56 32.02
N LYS A 231 -2.52 -9.72 32.85
CA LYS A 231 -2.08 -9.49 34.26
C LYS A 231 -2.08 -10.77 35.08
N GLN A 232 -2.88 -11.77 34.72
CA GLN A 232 -2.88 -13.07 35.39
C GLN A 232 -1.66 -13.94 35.01
N ILE A 233 -0.88 -13.57 34.01
CA ILE A 233 0.37 -14.25 33.65
C ILE A 233 1.48 -13.80 34.58
N LYS A 234 2.07 -14.75 35.34
CA LYS A 234 3.15 -14.43 36.28
C LYS A 234 4.46 -14.08 35.57
N GLY A 235 5.07 -12.98 36.01
CA GLY A 235 6.39 -12.52 35.59
C GLY A 235 6.35 -11.35 34.58
N ASN A 236 7.44 -10.58 34.51
CA ASN A 236 7.51 -9.34 33.74
C ASN A 236 7.84 -9.55 32.24
N SER A 237 8.24 -10.77 31.85
CA SER A 237 8.61 -11.04 30.44
C SER A 237 7.44 -10.87 29.47
N ILE A 238 6.19 -11.03 29.93
CA ILE A 238 5.00 -10.81 29.12
C ILE A 238 4.95 -9.38 28.57
N TYR A 239 5.34 -8.37 29.36
CA TYR A 239 5.35 -6.96 28.92
C TYR A 239 6.43 -6.63 27.88
N ARG A 240 7.42 -7.51 27.70
CA ARG A 240 8.39 -7.45 26.59
C ARG A 240 7.89 -8.18 25.35
N ILE A 241 7.09 -9.23 25.53
CA ILE A 241 6.57 -10.09 24.47
C ILE A 241 5.36 -9.45 23.78
N MET A 242 4.39 -8.90 24.53
CA MET A 242 3.15 -8.35 23.95
C MET A 242 3.37 -7.26 22.91
N PRO A 243 4.26 -6.26 23.08
CA PRO A 243 4.55 -5.28 22.02
C PRO A 243 5.10 -5.91 20.74
N VAL A 244 5.87 -7.00 20.87
CA VAL A 244 6.40 -7.74 19.71
C VAL A 244 5.27 -8.49 19.00
N ILE A 245 4.40 -9.19 19.75
CA ILE A 245 3.21 -9.85 19.20
C ILE A 245 2.31 -8.85 18.47
N MET A 246 2.07 -7.70 19.10
CA MET A 246 1.28 -6.61 18.52
C MET A 246 1.86 -6.11 17.17
N LYS A 247 3.18 -5.99 17.10
CA LYS A 247 3.86 -5.55 15.87
C LYS A 247 3.87 -6.63 14.78
N GLN A 248 3.99 -7.91 15.17
CA GLN A 248 4.08 -9.01 14.21
C GLN A 248 2.71 -9.50 13.75
N ILE A 249 1.70 -9.51 14.61
CA ILE A 249 0.32 -10.00 14.42
C ILE A 249 0.29 -11.50 14.08
N VAL A 250 1.08 -11.94 13.10
CA VAL A 250 1.27 -13.32 12.68
C VAL A 250 2.74 -13.69 12.86
N PHE A 251 3.04 -14.75 13.60
CA PHE A 251 4.40 -15.04 14.06
C PHE A 251 4.62 -16.51 14.45
N ASN A 252 5.87 -16.90 14.64
CA ASN A 252 6.27 -18.14 15.31
C ASN A 252 7.07 -17.86 16.60
N LYS A 253 7.24 -18.90 17.43
CA LYS A 253 7.95 -18.76 18.74
C LYS A 253 9.38 -18.22 18.61
N LYS A 254 10.09 -18.60 17.53
CA LYS A 254 11.48 -18.16 17.29
C LYS A 254 11.54 -16.66 17.01
N GLU A 255 10.64 -16.13 16.20
CA GLU A 255 10.58 -14.68 15.92
C GLU A 255 10.32 -13.87 17.20
N ILE A 256 9.42 -14.34 18.07
CA ILE A 256 9.17 -13.68 19.35
C ILE A 256 10.41 -13.74 20.23
N GLN A 257 11.13 -14.86 20.28
CA GLN A 257 12.39 -14.97 20.99
C GLN A 257 13.43 -13.97 20.49
N ASP A 258 13.67 -13.96 19.18
CA ASP A 258 14.71 -13.14 18.56
C ASP A 258 14.42 -11.64 18.74
N LEU A 259 13.17 -11.22 18.60
CA LEU A 259 12.75 -9.81 18.68
C LEU A 259 12.57 -9.30 20.12
N SER A 260 12.11 -10.15 21.05
CA SER A 260 11.91 -9.76 22.45
C SER A 260 13.18 -9.90 23.31
N GLY A 261 14.16 -10.72 22.88
CA GLY A 261 15.34 -11.09 23.65
C GLY A 261 15.00 -11.91 24.89
N VAL A 262 13.83 -12.58 24.93
CA VAL A 262 13.41 -13.45 26.03
C VAL A 262 13.77 -14.89 25.70
N SER A 263 14.22 -15.68 26.71
CA SER A 263 14.65 -17.07 26.50
C SER A 263 13.53 -17.95 25.94
N VAL A 264 13.88 -18.97 25.14
CA VAL A 264 12.95 -19.85 24.44
C VAL A 264 11.95 -20.56 25.39
N ASN A 265 12.39 -20.98 26.56
CA ASN A 265 11.52 -21.66 27.54
C ASN A 265 10.45 -20.71 28.10
N VAL A 266 10.83 -19.45 28.37
CA VAL A 266 9.90 -18.42 28.85
C VAL A 266 8.93 -18.01 27.75
N VAL A 267 9.41 -17.80 26.53
CA VAL A 267 8.56 -17.52 25.36
C VAL A 267 7.55 -18.65 25.17
N SER A 268 7.99 -19.92 25.16
CA SER A 268 7.09 -21.05 24.97
C SER A 268 5.97 -21.07 26.01
N ARG A 269 6.33 -20.95 27.31
CA ARG A 269 5.35 -20.93 28.39
C ARG A 269 4.36 -19.76 28.25
N ILE A 270 4.82 -18.57 27.91
CA ILE A 270 3.95 -17.41 27.78
C ILE A 270 3.02 -17.56 26.56
N ILE A 271 3.52 -18.06 25.44
CA ILE A 271 2.70 -18.30 24.25
C ILE A 271 1.59 -19.33 24.56
N ASP A 272 1.92 -20.42 25.26
CA ASP A 272 0.94 -21.43 25.63
C ASP A 272 -0.15 -20.82 26.56
N GLN A 273 0.24 -19.97 27.53
CA GLN A 273 -0.71 -19.25 28.39
C GLN A 273 -1.57 -18.23 27.60
N LEU A 274 -1.00 -17.53 26.60
CA LEU A 274 -1.77 -16.62 25.76
C LEU A 274 -2.77 -17.36 24.86
N VAL A 275 -2.48 -18.59 24.45
CA VAL A 275 -3.43 -19.47 23.75
C VAL A 275 -4.56 -19.89 24.68
N ASP A 276 -4.25 -20.33 25.91
CA ASP A 276 -5.25 -20.71 26.92
C ASP A 276 -6.18 -19.54 27.27
N LEU A 277 -5.65 -18.31 27.27
CA LEU A 277 -6.42 -17.07 27.49
C LEU A 277 -7.12 -16.55 26.24
N HIS A 278 -7.05 -17.24 25.11
CA HIS A 278 -7.63 -16.85 23.82
C HIS A 278 -7.18 -15.47 23.29
N VAL A 279 -6.03 -14.96 23.73
CA VAL A 279 -5.43 -13.73 23.21
C VAL A 279 -4.84 -13.97 21.82
N ILE A 280 -4.21 -15.14 21.65
CA ILE A 280 -3.69 -15.60 20.37
C ILE A 280 -4.25 -16.98 20.02
N VAL A 281 -4.22 -17.32 18.74
CA VAL A 281 -4.64 -18.64 18.25
C VAL A 281 -3.51 -19.34 17.49
N PRO A 282 -3.44 -20.68 17.52
CA PRO A 282 -2.55 -21.44 16.63
C PRO A 282 -2.90 -21.16 15.16
N ASP A 283 -1.88 -21.06 14.32
CA ASP A 283 -2.04 -20.81 12.88
C ASP A 283 -1.07 -21.65 12.04
N SER A 284 -1.61 -22.71 11.43
CA SER A 284 -0.82 -23.66 10.63
C SER A 284 -0.35 -23.08 9.29
N THR A 285 -0.91 -21.94 8.85
CA THR A 285 -0.47 -21.23 7.63
C THR A 285 0.95 -20.68 7.80
N VAL A 286 1.30 -20.28 9.00
CA VAL A 286 2.65 -19.77 9.34
C VAL A 286 3.68 -20.90 9.33
N SER A 287 3.37 -21.96 10.06
CA SER A 287 4.17 -23.19 10.21
C SER A 287 3.39 -24.17 11.09
N LYS A 288 3.89 -25.42 11.25
CA LYS A 288 3.31 -26.38 12.24
C LYS A 288 3.22 -25.82 13.68
N LYS A 289 3.95 -24.73 13.98
CA LYS A 289 4.00 -24.06 15.29
C LYS A 289 3.87 -22.55 15.14
N GLY A 290 2.99 -22.09 14.25
CA GLY A 290 2.66 -20.68 14.07
C GLY A 290 1.50 -20.20 14.92
N TYR A 291 1.38 -18.89 15.09
CA TYR A 291 0.36 -18.24 15.91
C TYR A 291 -0.10 -16.94 15.24
N ARG A 292 -1.31 -16.52 15.60
CA ARG A 292 -1.92 -15.28 15.13
C ARG A 292 -2.61 -14.55 16.29
N TYR A 293 -2.44 -13.24 16.36
CA TYR A 293 -3.20 -12.37 17.24
C TYR A 293 -4.56 -12.10 16.59
N GLN A 294 -5.54 -13.00 16.83
CA GLN A 294 -6.77 -13.11 16.07
C GLN A 294 -7.57 -11.82 16.03
N ARG A 295 -7.87 -11.22 17.17
CA ARG A 295 -8.70 -10.01 17.29
C ARG A 295 -8.10 -8.83 16.51
N ILE A 296 -6.78 -8.63 16.58
CA ILE A 296 -6.08 -7.58 15.84
C ILE A 296 -6.05 -7.89 14.35
N TYR A 297 -5.78 -9.14 13.99
CA TYR A 297 -5.82 -9.58 12.59
C TYR A 297 -7.18 -9.29 11.93
N GLU A 298 -8.30 -9.56 12.63
CA GLU A 298 -9.65 -9.31 12.14
C GLU A 298 -9.95 -7.83 11.88
N VAL A 299 -9.31 -6.90 12.60
CA VAL A 299 -9.45 -5.46 12.34
C VAL A 299 -8.96 -5.09 10.94
N PHE A 300 -7.93 -5.80 10.43
CA PHE A 300 -7.35 -5.52 9.12
C PHE A 300 -8.02 -6.28 7.97
N VAL A 301 -8.48 -7.52 8.22
CA VAL A 301 -9.01 -8.40 7.18
C VAL A 301 -10.53 -8.48 7.15
N GLY A 302 -11.20 -8.04 8.21
CA GLY A 302 -12.65 -7.97 8.26
C GLY A 302 -13.23 -7.05 7.17
N THR A 303 -14.46 -7.32 6.75
CA THR A 303 -15.17 -6.45 5.81
C THR A 303 -15.25 -5.04 6.38
N ASN A 304 -14.78 -4.06 5.61
CA ASN A 304 -14.90 -2.66 6.00
C ASN A 304 -16.38 -2.29 6.12
N GLU A 305 -16.83 -2.04 7.32
CA GLU A 305 -17.97 -1.14 7.54
C GLU A 305 -17.39 0.28 7.36
N PHE A 306 -17.62 0.85 6.15
CA PHE A 306 -17.42 2.27 5.89
C PHE A 306 -18.66 3.05 6.30
#